data_29f425f8e0370877ba2fd55776a41277
#
_entry.id   29f425f8e0370877ba2fd55776a41277
#
_cell.length_a   1.000
_cell.length_b   1.000
_cell.length_c   1.000
_cell.angle_alpha   90.00
_cell.angle_beta   90.00
_cell.angle_gamma   90.00
#
_symmetry.space_group_name_H-M   'P 1'
#
loop_
_entity.id
_entity.type
_entity.pdbx_description
1 polymer ?
#
loop_
_entity_poly.entity_id
_entity_poly.type
_entity_poly.pdbx_seq_one_letter_code
_entity_poly.pdbx_strand_id
1 'polypeptide(L)'
;IDFGNLTAQSLGFGASTGGSETRGIFMFSMQSSSPTRTVVDVIEFVTISQTGNALDFGNLTAASQTHQCSSSPTRTFKYGGFNPSRSKGIEFITTATTGNAQDFGDLTRAVGRGAACGNATRGIYAGGEDDAALTDEAEKIEYATLGNAVEFGDVVGSGREYISAVSNRVRGLWS
;
A
#
# COMPACT_ATOMS: atom_id res chain seq x y z
N ILE A 1 11.35 -22.59 -12.66
CA ILE A 1 10.66 -21.85 -13.74
C ILE A 1 10.56 -20.40 -13.29
N ASP A 2 11.04 -19.48 -14.12
CA ASP A 2 10.87 -18.06 -13.92
C ASP A 2 9.40 -17.68 -14.15
N PHE A 3 8.85 -16.81 -13.29
CA PHE A 3 7.47 -16.35 -13.46
C PHE A 3 7.38 -15.23 -14.50
N GLY A 4 8.31 -14.28 -14.48
CA GLY A 4 8.35 -13.10 -15.33
C GLY A 4 9.00 -11.90 -14.64
N ASN A 5 9.10 -10.80 -15.34
CA ASN A 5 9.75 -9.58 -14.88
C ASN A 5 8.77 -8.44 -14.65
N LEU A 6 9.12 -7.55 -13.72
CA LEU A 6 8.52 -6.22 -13.62
C LEU A 6 8.96 -5.36 -14.81
N THR A 7 8.20 -4.32 -15.15
CA THR A 7 8.52 -3.48 -16.32
C THR A 7 9.76 -2.63 -16.10
N ALA A 8 10.10 -2.31 -14.85
CA ALA A 8 11.29 -1.55 -14.49
C ALA A 8 11.94 -2.03 -13.19
N GLN A 9 13.22 -1.67 -13.02
CA GLN A 9 13.89 -1.90 -11.74
C GLN A 9 13.28 -1.04 -10.66
N SER A 10 12.81 -1.68 -9.60
CA SER A 10 12.27 -1.01 -8.41
C SER A 10 13.25 -1.08 -7.24
N LEU A 11 13.32 0.00 -6.49
CA LEU A 11 14.06 0.06 -5.23
C LEU A 11 13.10 -0.08 -4.05
N GLY A 12 13.43 -1.01 -3.16
CA GLY A 12 12.56 -1.52 -2.11
C GLY A 12 12.35 -0.64 -0.87
N PHE A 13 12.22 0.67 -0.99
CA PHE A 13 11.75 1.48 0.15
C PHE A 13 10.22 1.58 0.12
N GLY A 14 9.53 0.44 0.30
CA GLY A 14 8.09 0.39 0.43
C GLY A 14 7.31 0.23 -0.88
N ALA A 15 7.85 -0.54 -1.83
CA ALA A 15 6.96 -1.11 -2.83
C ALA A 15 5.96 -1.99 -2.09
N SER A 16 4.72 -1.59 -2.08
CA SER A 16 3.69 -2.34 -1.39
C SER A 16 2.91 -3.18 -2.39
N THR A 17 2.54 -4.36 -1.95
CA THR A 17 1.83 -5.33 -2.78
C THR A 17 0.44 -5.57 -2.22
N GLY A 18 -0.48 -5.77 -3.11
CA GLY A 18 -1.85 -6.17 -2.81
C GLY A 18 -2.35 -7.12 -3.88
N GLY A 19 -3.64 -7.29 -3.97
CA GLY A 19 -4.21 -8.07 -5.06
C GLY A 19 -5.49 -8.81 -4.69
N SER A 20 -5.87 -9.70 -5.56
CA SER A 20 -7.01 -10.60 -5.44
C SER A 20 -6.55 -12.05 -5.66
N GLU A 21 -7.49 -12.98 -5.70
CA GLU A 21 -7.19 -14.38 -6.05
C GLU A 21 -6.65 -14.57 -7.48
N THR A 22 -6.84 -13.56 -8.36
CA THR A 22 -6.46 -13.66 -9.78
C THR A 22 -5.33 -12.75 -10.19
N ARG A 23 -5.11 -11.64 -9.46
CA ARG A 23 -4.11 -10.61 -9.78
C ARG A 23 -3.24 -10.28 -8.59
N GLY A 24 -1.93 -10.27 -8.80
CA GLY A 24 -0.97 -9.61 -7.92
C GLY A 24 -0.77 -8.17 -8.38
N ILE A 25 -0.92 -7.22 -7.47
CA ILE A 25 -0.76 -5.77 -7.73
C ILE A 25 0.53 -5.30 -7.07
N PHE A 26 1.30 -4.50 -7.80
CA PHE A 26 2.52 -3.86 -7.33
C PHE A 26 2.36 -2.35 -7.45
N MET A 27 2.43 -1.63 -6.33
CA MET A 27 2.47 -0.18 -6.29
C MET A 27 3.89 0.25 -6.00
N PHE A 28 4.55 0.84 -6.99
CA PHE A 28 5.97 1.17 -6.89
C PHE A 28 6.20 2.46 -6.11
N SER A 29 7.30 2.46 -5.36
CA SER A 29 7.77 3.65 -4.62
C SER A 29 8.84 4.41 -5.38
N MET A 30 9.84 3.70 -5.87
CA MET A 30 10.96 4.28 -6.61
C MET A 30 11.39 3.38 -7.75
N GLN A 31 11.69 4.00 -8.87
CA GLN A 31 12.42 3.35 -9.95
C GLN A 31 13.90 3.77 -9.94
N SER A 32 14.77 2.81 -10.24
CA SER A 32 16.20 3.04 -10.41
C SER A 32 16.54 3.01 -11.88
N SER A 33 16.94 4.17 -12.41
CA SER A 33 17.73 4.24 -13.63
C SER A 33 19.09 4.81 -13.21
N SER A 34 20.07 3.91 -12.97
CA SER A 34 21.41 4.37 -12.51
C SER A 34 21.97 5.47 -13.41
N PRO A 35 22.43 6.60 -12.84
CA PRO A 35 22.65 6.91 -11.44
C PRO A 35 21.45 7.56 -10.71
N THR A 36 20.31 7.73 -11.36
CA THR A 36 19.15 8.46 -10.82
C THR A 36 18.13 7.54 -10.16
N ARG A 37 17.51 8.05 -9.10
CA ARG A 37 16.37 7.44 -8.42
C ARG A 37 15.19 8.40 -8.53
N THR A 38 14.05 7.90 -8.95
CA THR A 38 12.85 8.72 -9.14
C THR A 38 11.70 8.11 -8.37
N VAL A 39 11.03 8.91 -7.55
CA VAL A 39 9.77 8.50 -6.92
C VAL A 39 8.71 8.49 -8.01
N VAL A 40 7.93 7.42 -8.07
CA VAL A 40 6.97 7.16 -9.15
C VAL A 40 5.57 6.89 -8.61
N ASP A 41 4.60 6.95 -9.50
CA ASP A 41 3.18 6.68 -9.26
C ASP A 41 2.70 5.39 -9.95
N VAL A 42 3.59 4.61 -10.52
CA VAL A 42 3.29 3.45 -11.36
C VAL A 42 2.66 2.32 -10.57
N ILE A 43 1.61 1.74 -11.12
CA ILE A 43 0.96 0.52 -10.65
C ILE A 43 1.07 -0.53 -11.75
N GLU A 44 1.56 -1.72 -11.40
CA GLU A 44 1.65 -2.86 -12.30
C GLU A 44 0.90 -4.06 -11.73
N PHE A 45 0.57 -5.00 -12.60
CA PHE A 45 -0.05 -6.24 -12.18
C PHE A 45 0.49 -7.46 -12.93
N VAL A 46 0.33 -8.62 -12.31
CA VAL A 46 0.50 -9.93 -12.93
C VAL A 46 -0.79 -10.74 -12.78
N THR A 47 -1.04 -11.64 -13.73
CA THR A 47 -2.10 -12.64 -13.60
C THR A 47 -1.52 -13.86 -12.89
N ILE A 48 -2.02 -14.20 -11.69
CA ILE A 48 -1.40 -15.23 -10.82
C ILE A 48 -1.43 -16.63 -11.44
N SER A 49 -2.45 -16.94 -12.23
CA SER A 49 -2.66 -18.27 -12.81
C SER A 49 -1.75 -18.63 -13.97
N GLN A 50 -0.95 -17.69 -14.48
CA GLN A 50 -0.07 -17.92 -15.63
C GLN A 50 1.22 -17.13 -15.51
N THR A 51 2.32 -17.70 -15.99
CA THR A 51 3.61 -17.00 -16.08
C THR A 51 3.55 -15.89 -17.13
N GLY A 52 4.26 -14.80 -16.89
CA GLY A 52 4.33 -13.66 -17.80
C GLY A 52 4.86 -12.42 -17.09
N ASN A 53 5.31 -11.47 -17.87
CA ASN A 53 5.77 -10.19 -17.32
C ASN A 53 4.61 -9.38 -16.74
N ALA A 54 4.93 -8.51 -15.81
CA ALA A 54 3.98 -7.52 -15.31
C ALA A 54 3.52 -6.60 -16.45
N LEU A 55 2.29 -6.15 -16.34
CA LEU A 55 1.65 -5.23 -17.26
C LEU A 55 1.29 -3.95 -16.50
N ASP A 56 1.25 -2.84 -17.24
CA ASP A 56 0.76 -1.57 -16.71
C ASP A 56 -0.69 -1.71 -16.24
N PHE A 57 -0.95 -1.25 -15.03
CA PHE A 57 -2.30 -1.19 -14.46
C PHE A 57 -2.87 0.23 -14.54
N GLY A 58 -2.03 1.24 -14.33
CA GLY A 58 -2.36 2.65 -14.21
C GLY A 58 -1.45 3.33 -13.19
N ASN A 59 -1.89 4.48 -12.66
CA ASN A 59 -1.08 5.30 -11.78
C ASN A 59 -1.79 5.62 -10.46
N LEU A 60 -1.00 5.84 -9.39
CA LEU A 60 -1.46 6.52 -8.18
C LEU A 60 -1.86 7.96 -8.51
N THR A 61 -2.57 8.63 -7.63
CA THR A 61 -2.93 10.05 -7.81
C THR A 61 -1.72 10.97 -7.74
N ALA A 62 -0.67 10.54 -7.05
CA ALA A 62 0.64 11.21 -6.99
C ALA A 62 1.76 10.21 -6.73
N ALA A 63 2.95 10.52 -7.25
CA ALA A 63 4.16 9.75 -6.95
C ALA A 63 4.42 9.72 -5.44
N SER A 64 4.67 8.54 -4.89
CA SER A 64 4.78 8.35 -3.44
C SER A 64 5.70 7.18 -3.10
N GLN A 65 6.47 7.29 -2.05
CA GLN A 65 7.29 6.22 -1.48
C GLN A 65 6.90 5.93 -0.03
N THR A 66 7.33 4.80 0.50
CA THR A 66 7.08 4.37 1.89
C THR A 66 5.60 4.21 2.24
N HIS A 67 4.72 4.17 1.24
CA HIS A 67 3.31 3.83 1.42
C HIS A 67 3.13 2.33 1.67
N GLN A 68 1.96 1.96 2.18
CA GLN A 68 1.61 0.56 2.44
C GLN A 68 0.30 0.19 1.74
N CYS A 69 0.09 -1.11 1.53
CA CYS A 69 -1.13 -1.59 0.89
C CYS A 69 -1.86 -2.64 1.71
N SER A 70 -3.17 -2.64 1.56
CA SER A 70 -4.02 -3.78 1.92
C SER A 70 -5.03 -4.04 0.80
N SER A 71 -5.66 -5.20 0.82
CA SER A 71 -6.62 -5.57 -0.22
C SER A 71 -7.86 -6.24 0.34
N SER A 72 -8.97 -5.98 -0.34
CA SER A 72 -10.17 -6.79 -0.32
C SER A 72 -10.20 -7.70 -1.56
N PRO A 73 -11.18 -8.60 -1.71
CA PRO A 73 -11.33 -9.39 -2.93
C PRO A 73 -11.51 -8.56 -4.21
N THR A 74 -11.94 -7.30 -4.11
CA THR A 74 -12.29 -6.46 -5.27
C THR A 74 -11.47 -5.19 -5.41
N ARG A 75 -10.84 -4.71 -4.34
CA ARG A 75 -10.10 -3.44 -4.28
C ARG A 75 -8.76 -3.62 -3.61
N THR A 76 -7.77 -2.89 -4.09
CA THR A 76 -6.48 -2.71 -3.42
C THR A 76 -6.34 -1.26 -3.01
N PHE A 77 -5.90 -1.04 -1.78
CA PHE A 77 -5.80 0.26 -1.12
C PHE A 77 -4.33 0.60 -0.84
N LYS A 78 -3.99 1.86 -1.01
CA LYS A 78 -2.70 2.45 -0.65
C LYS A 78 -2.90 3.43 0.50
N TYR A 79 -2.03 3.42 1.48
CA TYR A 79 -2.09 4.27 2.69
C TYR A 79 -0.84 5.13 2.83
N GLY A 80 -1.06 6.42 3.12
CA GLY A 80 0.00 7.34 3.48
C GLY A 80 1.11 7.45 2.44
N GLY A 81 2.34 7.57 2.92
CA GLY A 81 3.56 7.66 2.09
C GLY A 81 4.24 9.02 2.16
N PHE A 82 5.30 9.19 1.38
CA PHE A 82 6.15 10.37 1.40
C PHE A 82 6.56 10.81 -0.01
N ASN A 83 6.35 12.08 -0.37
CA ASN A 83 6.99 12.76 -1.50
C ASN A 83 6.37 14.16 -1.74
N PRO A 84 7.07 15.28 -1.54
CA PRO A 84 8.27 15.48 -0.72
C PRO A 84 7.95 15.60 0.78
N SER A 85 6.68 15.49 1.16
CA SER A 85 6.17 15.46 2.53
C SER A 85 5.35 14.19 2.76
N ARG A 86 5.11 13.85 4.02
CA ARG A 86 4.21 12.74 4.35
C ARG A 86 2.78 13.05 3.94
N SER A 87 2.08 12.03 3.54
CA SER A 87 0.68 12.08 3.13
C SER A 87 -0.19 11.32 4.11
N LYS A 88 -1.40 11.79 4.30
CA LYS A 88 -2.48 11.06 4.98
C LYS A 88 -3.44 10.38 3.99
N GLY A 89 -3.30 10.65 2.69
CA GLY A 89 -4.22 10.17 1.67
C GLY A 89 -4.29 8.64 1.61
N ILE A 90 -5.52 8.16 1.49
CA ILE A 90 -5.83 6.78 1.18
C ILE A 90 -6.38 6.75 -0.24
N GLU A 91 -5.79 5.91 -1.07
CA GLU A 91 -6.21 5.73 -2.46
C GLU A 91 -6.60 4.28 -2.72
N PHE A 92 -7.43 4.02 -3.70
CA PHE A 92 -7.79 2.65 -4.07
C PHE A 92 -7.89 2.46 -5.58
N ILE A 93 -7.73 1.20 -5.98
CA ILE A 93 -8.02 0.71 -7.32
C ILE A 93 -9.06 -0.41 -7.26
N THR A 94 -9.83 -0.58 -8.33
CA THR A 94 -10.65 -1.78 -8.54
C THR A 94 -9.78 -2.85 -9.19
N THR A 95 -9.42 -3.91 -8.44
CA THR A 95 -8.40 -4.88 -8.84
C THR A 95 -8.69 -5.61 -10.16
N ALA A 96 -9.97 -5.77 -10.50
CA ALA A 96 -10.38 -6.50 -11.72
C ALA A 96 -10.21 -5.70 -13.03
N THR A 97 -10.15 -4.37 -12.97
CA THR A 97 -10.08 -3.50 -14.15
C THR A 97 -8.91 -2.53 -14.05
N THR A 98 -8.09 -2.45 -15.12
CA THR A 98 -7.00 -1.47 -15.19
C THR A 98 -7.54 -0.03 -15.17
N GLY A 99 -6.76 0.87 -14.58
CA GLY A 99 -7.08 2.28 -14.46
C GLY A 99 -6.36 2.92 -13.28
N ASN A 100 -6.41 4.24 -13.22
CA ASN A 100 -5.74 5.01 -12.17
C ASN A 100 -6.44 4.85 -10.82
N ALA A 101 -5.66 5.01 -9.76
CA ALA A 101 -6.18 5.08 -8.40
C ALA A 101 -7.14 6.25 -8.22
N GLN A 102 -8.07 6.08 -7.30
CA GLN A 102 -9.06 7.06 -6.90
C GLN A 102 -8.89 7.39 -5.43
N ASP A 103 -9.20 8.61 -5.05
CA ASP A 103 -9.23 9.01 -3.66
C ASP A 103 -10.29 8.23 -2.89
N PHE A 104 -9.91 7.74 -1.70
CA PHE A 104 -10.81 7.04 -0.78
C PHE A 104 -11.18 7.91 0.42
N GLY A 105 -10.23 8.70 0.91
CA GLY A 105 -10.29 9.49 2.11
C GLY A 105 -8.91 9.62 2.76
N ASP A 106 -8.87 9.94 4.03
CA ASP A 106 -7.65 10.25 4.76
C ASP A 106 -7.45 9.36 5.99
N LEU A 107 -6.19 9.07 6.32
CA LEU A 107 -5.75 8.68 7.66
C LEU A 107 -5.94 9.87 8.63
N THR A 108 -5.91 9.62 9.92
CA THR A 108 -6.02 10.69 10.93
C THR A 108 -4.79 11.61 10.92
N ARG A 109 -3.65 11.08 10.46
CA ARG A 109 -2.38 11.81 10.35
C ARG A 109 -1.59 11.46 9.09
N ALA A 110 -0.64 12.32 8.73
CA ALA A 110 0.28 12.08 7.62
C ALA A 110 1.42 11.15 8.09
N VAL A 111 1.51 9.96 7.51
CA VAL A 111 2.44 8.90 7.95
C VAL A 111 3.06 8.16 6.76
N GLY A 112 4.19 7.53 7.02
CA GLY A 112 4.83 6.57 6.13
C GLY A 112 5.54 5.48 6.93
N ARG A 113 6.07 4.44 6.25
CA ARG A 113 6.89 3.38 6.85
C ARG A 113 6.19 2.46 7.85
N GLY A 114 4.87 2.53 8.00
CA GLY A 114 4.10 1.59 8.81
C GLY A 114 3.85 0.28 8.09
N ALA A 115 2.81 -0.41 8.47
CA ALA A 115 2.33 -1.59 7.75
C ALA A 115 0.80 -1.61 7.68
N ALA A 116 0.29 -2.20 6.61
CA ALA A 116 -1.14 -2.36 6.45
C ALA A 116 -1.51 -3.83 6.21
N CYS A 117 -2.64 -4.21 6.71
CA CYS A 117 -3.27 -5.50 6.42
C CYS A 117 -4.78 -5.35 6.38
N GLY A 118 -5.49 -6.40 6.00
CA GLY A 118 -6.94 -6.32 5.95
C GLY A 118 -7.60 -7.66 5.73
N ASN A 119 -8.91 -7.63 5.73
CA ASN A 119 -9.75 -8.76 5.38
C ASN A 119 -10.71 -8.39 4.23
N ALA A 120 -11.79 -9.10 4.04
CA ALA A 120 -12.74 -8.80 2.96
C ALA A 120 -13.46 -7.44 3.11
N THR A 121 -13.54 -6.88 4.31
CA THR A 121 -14.38 -5.71 4.63
C THR A 121 -13.62 -4.53 5.20
N ARG A 122 -12.44 -4.75 5.80
CA ARG A 122 -11.68 -3.74 6.54
C ARG A 122 -10.21 -3.75 6.19
N GLY A 123 -9.63 -2.56 6.14
CA GLY A 123 -8.19 -2.35 6.15
C GLY A 123 -7.75 -1.72 7.46
N ILE A 124 -6.57 -2.10 7.93
CA ILE A 124 -5.91 -1.53 9.11
C ILE A 124 -4.52 -1.10 8.69
N TYR A 125 -4.18 0.15 8.96
CA TYR A 125 -2.82 0.68 8.90
C TYR A 125 -2.33 0.88 10.32
N ALA A 126 -1.09 0.53 10.61
CA ALA A 126 -0.54 0.71 11.96
C ALA A 126 0.94 1.06 11.95
N GLY A 127 1.36 1.78 12.98
CA GLY A 127 2.73 2.21 13.17
C GLY A 127 3.21 3.20 12.12
N GLY A 128 4.53 3.24 11.92
CA GLY A 128 5.18 4.15 10.99
C GLY A 128 5.72 5.39 11.69
N GLU A 129 5.97 6.40 10.91
CA GLU A 129 6.55 7.66 11.33
C GLU A 129 5.69 8.80 10.79
N ASP A 130 5.32 9.75 11.64
CA ASP A 130 4.79 11.04 11.25
C ASP A 130 5.93 12.10 11.24
N ASP A 131 5.59 13.38 11.05
CA ASP A 131 6.61 14.43 10.98
C ASP A 131 7.26 14.74 12.33
N ALA A 132 6.77 14.18 13.44
CA ALA A 132 7.25 14.43 14.79
C ALA A 132 7.96 13.22 15.41
N ALA A 133 7.44 12.00 15.22
CA ALA A 133 7.92 10.81 15.90
C ALA A 133 7.46 9.50 15.25
N LEU A 134 7.99 8.39 15.75
CA LEU A 134 7.43 7.06 15.49
C LEU A 134 6.09 6.92 16.21
N THR A 135 5.13 6.28 15.54
CA THR A 135 3.78 6.06 16.10
C THR A 135 3.50 4.58 16.32
N ASP A 136 2.71 4.28 17.32
CA ASP A 136 2.14 2.95 17.61
C ASP A 136 0.65 2.88 17.28
N GLU A 137 0.04 3.98 16.85
CA GLU A 137 -1.38 4.01 16.54
C GLU A 137 -1.75 3.12 15.36
N ALA A 138 -2.89 2.47 15.50
CA ALA A 138 -3.54 1.70 14.46
C ALA A 138 -4.85 2.37 14.07
N GLU A 139 -5.08 2.50 12.77
CA GLU A 139 -6.25 3.12 12.18
C GLU A 139 -6.95 2.13 11.25
N LYS A 140 -8.27 2.22 11.14
CA LYS A 140 -9.06 1.35 10.27
C LYS A 140 -9.91 2.12 9.28
N ILE A 141 -10.16 1.47 8.14
CA ILE A 141 -11.18 1.85 7.16
C ILE A 141 -12.15 0.69 6.91
N GLU A 142 -13.37 1.04 6.54
CA GLU A 142 -14.34 0.08 6.01
C GLU A 142 -14.33 0.16 4.48
N TYR A 143 -14.00 -0.92 3.79
CA TYR A 143 -13.78 -0.91 2.33
C TYR A 143 -15.02 -0.61 1.49
N ALA A 144 -16.21 -0.79 2.05
CA ALA A 144 -17.46 -0.64 1.30
C ALA A 144 -17.83 0.82 1.03
N THR A 145 -17.42 1.74 1.90
CA THR A 145 -17.81 3.15 1.84
C THR A 145 -16.58 4.06 1.82
N LEU A 146 -16.58 5.04 0.93
CA LEU A 146 -15.56 6.08 0.96
C LEU A 146 -15.61 6.85 2.27
N GLY A 147 -14.47 7.28 2.76
CA GLY A 147 -14.38 8.07 3.98
C GLY A 147 -13.04 7.91 4.69
N ASN A 148 -12.85 8.73 5.71
CA ASN A 148 -11.62 8.78 6.47
C ASN A 148 -11.48 7.57 7.39
N ALA A 149 -10.23 7.23 7.69
CA ALA A 149 -9.91 6.27 8.73
C ALA A 149 -10.35 6.78 10.10
N VAL A 150 -10.59 5.83 10.97
CA VAL A 150 -10.85 6.09 12.39
C VAL A 150 -9.86 5.30 13.22
N GLU A 151 -9.55 5.83 14.41
CA GLU A 151 -8.71 5.15 15.38
C GLU A 151 -9.25 3.73 15.67
N PHE A 152 -8.36 2.77 15.75
CA PHE A 152 -8.67 1.38 16.04
C PHE A 152 -8.02 0.92 17.35
N GLY A 153 -6.90 1.51 17.75
CA GLY A 153 -6.12 1.19 18.94
C GLY A 153 -4.64 1.32 18.66
N ASP A 154 -3.81 0.69 19.48
CA ASP A 154 -2.36 0.75 19.36
C ASP A 154 -1.73 -0.61 19.12
N VAL A 155 -0.59 -0.64 18.41
CA VAL A 155 0.25 -1.84 18.39
C VAL A 155 1.05 -1.94 19.68
N VAL A 156 1.29 -3.16 20.13
CA VAL A 156 1.97 -3.42 21.41
C VAL A 156 3.40 -2.89 21.40
N GLY A 157 3.74 -2.08 22.38
CA GLY A 157 5.07 -1.52 22.59
C GLY A 157 5.13 -0.02 22.29
N SER A 158 6.26 0.43 21.80
CA SER A 158 6.47 1.83 21.36
C SER A 158 6.30 1.97 19.86
N GLY A 159 6.22 3.19 19.37
CA GLY A 159 6.16 3.50 17.95
C GLY A 159 7.27 2.81 17.15
N ARG A 160 6.93 2.32 15.96
CA ARG A 160 7.80 1.51 15.09
C ARG A 160 7.65 1.89 13.64
N GLU A 161 8.76 1.81 12.90
CA GLU A 161 8.79 1.96 11.45
C GLU A 161 9.38 0.71 10.76
N TYR A 162 9.19 0.59 9.45
CA TYR A 162 9.65 -0.54 8.63
C TYR A 162 9.15 -1.90 9.14
N ILE A 163 7.95 -1.91 9.67
CA ILE A 163 7.27 -3.10 10.16
C ILE A 163 6.58 -3.85 9.01
N SER A 164 6.27 -5.10 9.26
CA SER A 164 5.48 -5.95 8.34
C SER A 164 4.14 -6.31 8.95
N ALA A 165 3.15 -6.52 8.12
CA ALA A 165 1.85 -6.99 8.57
C ALA A 165 1.33 -8.12 7.70
N VAL A 166 0.65 -9.07 8.33
CA VAL A 166 -0.08 -10.14 7.66
C VAL A 166 -1.44 -10.30 8.33
N SER A 167 -2.41 -10.80 7.61
CA SER A 167 -3.74 -11.03 8.16
C SER A 167 -4.43 -12.26 7.58
N ASN A 168 -5.39 -12.72 8.30
CA ASN A 168 -6.42 -13.62 7.81
C ASN A 168 -7.80 -12.95 7.93
N ARG A 169 -8.88 -13.72 7.82
CA ARG A 169 -10.24 -13.17 7.89
C ARG A 169 -10.59 -12.50 9.23
N VAL A 170 -9.86 -12.80 10.31
CA VAL A 170 -10.22 -12.45 11.69
C VAL A 170 -9.14 -11.65 12.40
N ARG A 171 -7.85 -11.90 12.12
CA ARG A 171 -6.71 -11.33 12.85
C ARG A 171 -5.69 -10.72 11.91
N GLY A 172 -5.14 -9.58 12.31
CA GLY A 172 -3.91 -8.99 11.77
C GLY A 172 -2.76 -9.18 12.77
N LEU A 173 -1.55 -9.36 12.25
CA LEU A 173 -0.31 -9.47 13.02
C LEU A 173 0.68 -8.45 12.47
N TRP A 174 1.37 -7.74 13.34
CA TRP A 174 2.43 -6.79 13.05
C TRP A 174 3.71 -7.19 13.75
N SER A 175 4.86 -7.03 13.07
CA SER A 175 6.18 -7.39 13.60
C SER A 175 7.16 -6.21 13.50
#